data_d9af90cf2a61aa18758cfccb39cfdea8
#
_entry.id   d9af90cf2a61aa18758cfccb39cfdea8
#
_cell.length_a   1.000
_cell.length_b   1.000
_cell.length_c   1.000
_cell.angle_alpha   90.00
_cell.angle_beta   90.00
_cell.angle_gamma   90.00
#
_symmetry.space_group_name_H-M   'P 1'
#
loop_
_entity.id
_entity.type
_entity.pdbx_description
1 polymer ?
#
loop_
_entity_poly.entity_id
_entity_poly.type
_entity_poly.pdbx_seq_one_letter_code
_entity_poly.pdbx_strand_id
1 'polypeptide(L)'
;MTPLKTGVAAAAFAALAASGVLASEAPLSIAHGGKTIAGVLNLPDGVETPPVVLMMHGFTGSKNEFTIAGTETGLFTYVAGELAKAGIASLRIDFTGSGESSGKWEDTTFSGQIADAVDAFDYLQTLPTVDGGRIGILGYSQGGLVGAHLAAARPEADAVVLWAPVTNPMATYAKIMGADKVAAGLAAGKDEPITADLSWGGQTTLKGAFFQELPLLSAAGAVASYPGPLRVIVGSRETIVAPQPIAGNQLMRYHTGVEDLTVVDTDHDFGAETSAETVETELAPKTVEWFRDKL
;
A
#
# COMPACT_ATOMS: atom_id res chain seq x y z
N MET A 1 11.91 51.38 -63.08
CA MET A 1 12.05 49.94 -62.82
C MET A 1 12.53 49.78 -61.40
N THR A 2 11.59 49.49 -60.49
CA THR A 2 11.84 49.35 -59.02
C THR A 2 11.71 47.87 -58.69
N PRO A 3 12.70 47.26 -58.01
CA PRO A 3 12.55 45.85 -57.66
C PRO A 3 11.67 45.64 -56.40
N LEU A 4 10.78 44.70 -56.53
CA LEU A 4 9.93 44.12 -55.41
C LEU A 4 10.85 43.44 -54.39
N LYS A 5 10.67 43.81 -53.11
CA LYS A 5 11.25 43.06 -51.99
C LYS A 5 10.22 42.04 -51.52
N THR A 6 10.51 40.76 -51.73
CA THR A 6 9.77 39.63 -51.13
C THR A 6 10.23 39.45 -49.71
N GLY A 7 9.35 39.75 -48.77
CA GLY A 7 9.56 39.42 -47.35
C GLY A 7 9.15 37.96 -47.07
N VAL A 8 10.10 37.16 -46.60
CA VAL A 8 9.84 35.80 -46.06
C VAL A 8 9.46 35.97 -44.61
N ALA A 9 8.22 35.64 -44.28
CA ALA A 9 7.76 35.54 -42.89
C ALA A 9 8.22 34.20 -42.30
N ALA A 10 9.16 34.26 -41.34
CA ALA A 10 9.54 33.10 -40.56
C ALA A 10 8.46 32.83 -39.50
N ALA A 11 7.73 31.72 -39.64
CA ALA A 11 6.84 31.21 -38.62
C ALA A 11 7.69 30.59 -37.52
N ALA A 12 7.74 31.21 -36.33
CA ALA A 12 8.31 30.64 -35.15
C ALA A 12 7.36 29.59 -34.60
N PHE A 13 7.71 28.31 -34.73
CA PHE A 13 7.09 27.23 -33.99
C PHE A 13 7.56 27.33 -32.54
N ALA A 14 6.69 27.77 -31.63
CA ALA A 14 6.89 27.62 -30.21
C ALA A 14 6.68 26.13 -29.90
N ALA A 15 7.75 25.40 -29.64
CA ALA A 15 7.70 24.09 -29.04
C ALA A 15 7.21 24.27 -27.56
N LEU A 16 5.99 23.91 -27.29
CA LEU A 16 5.56 23.65 -25.89
C LEU A 16 6.43 22.47 -25.40
N ALA A 17 7.44 22.77 -24.62
CA ALA A 17 8.06 21.77 -23.77
C ALA A 17 6.96 21.29 -22.80
N ALA A 18 6.52 20.05 -22.94
CA ALA A 18 5.75 19.37 -21.91
C ALA A 18 6.69 19.29 -20.71
N SER A 19 6.53 20.19 -19.74
CA SER A 19 7.16 20.10 -18.44
C SER A 19 6.60 18.81 -17.82
N GLY A 20 7.41 17.77 -17.75
CA GLY A 20 7.04 16.57 -17.00
C GLY A 20 6.70 17.02 -15.57
N VAL A 21 5.52 16.68 -15.13
CA VAL A 21 5.07 16.91 -13.75
C VAL A 21 6.02 16.10 -12.88
N LEU A 22 6.91 16.77 -12.17
CA LEU A 22 7.81 16.16 -11.20
C LEU A 22 7.10 16.23 -9.85
N ALA A 23 6.75 15.07 -9.32
CA ALA A 23 6.24 14.98 -7.95
C ALA A 23 7.35 15.32 -6.96
N SER A 24 7.04 16.09 -5.92
CA SER A 24 8.00 16.38 -4.84
C SER A 24 7.85 15.37 -3.70
N GLU A 25 8.92 14.66 -3.37
CA GLU A 25 8.97 13.77 -2.20
C GLU A 25 9.55 14.50 -0.99
N ALA A 26 8.87 14.39 0.15
CA ALA A 26 9.33 14.94 1.42
C ALA A 26 9.26 13.87 2.51
N PRO A 27 10.39 13.57 3.19
CA PRO A 27 10.35 12.71 4.37
C PRO A 27 9.57 13.39 5.49
N LEU A 28 8.82 12.62 6.25
CA LEU A 28 8.11 13.09 7.42
C LEU A 28 8.14 12.07 8.57
N SER A 29 7.77 12.53 9.75
CA SER A 29 7.77 11.75 10.98
C SER A 29 6.48 12.02 11.73
N ILE A 30 5.74 10.96 12.04
CA ILE A 30 4.47 11.03 12.76
C ILE A 30 4.71 10.52 14.17
N ALA A 31 4.28 11.28 15.19
CA ALA A 31 4.37 10.84 16.59
C ALA A 31 3.34 9.73 16.87
N HIS A 32 3.77 8.63 17.49
CA HIS A 32 2.93 7.50 17.86
C HIS A 32 3.35 6.94 19.22
N GLY A 33 2.56 7.11 20.27
CA GLY A 33 2.77 6.48 21.58
C GLY A 33 4.18 6.62 22.18
N GLY A 34 4.88 7.73 21.96
CA GLY A 34 6.26 7.96 22.35
C GLY A 34 7.29 7.38 21.37
N LYS A 35 6.85 6.85 20.24
CA LYS A 35 7.62 6.37 19.09
C LYS A 35 7.39 7.30 17.89
N THR A 36 8.05 7.03 16.79
CA THR A 36 7.87 7.76 15.53
C THR A 36 7.63 6.79 14.38
N ILE A 37 6.64 7.11 13.56
CA ILE A 37 6.39 6.48 12.26
C ILE A 37 7.08 7.33 11.21
N ALA A 38 8.02 6.75 10.47
CA ALA A 38 8.66 7.39 9.34
C ALA A 38 7.79 7.23 8.09
N GLY A 39 7.72 8.26 7.27
CA GLY A 39 6.99 8.24 6.01
C GLY A 39 7.63 9.12 4.94
N VAL A 40 7.12 8.98 3.73
CA VAL A 40 7.42 9.87 2.61
C VAL A 40 6.12 10.35 2.02
N LEU A 41 5.91 11.64 2.07
CA LEU A 41 4.81 12.33 1.40
C LEU A 41 5.25 12.67 -0.03
N ASN A 42 4.48 12.20 -1.01
CA ASN A 42 4.66 12.54 -2.41
C ASN A 42 3.52 13.45 -2.84
N LEU A 43 3.84 14.67 -3.28
CA LEU A 43 2.87 15.68 -3.70
C LEU A 43 2.90 15.85 -5.22
N PRO A 44 1.74 15.88 -5.90
CA PRO A 44 1.66 16.20 -7.32
C PRO A 44 1.97 17.68 -7.55
N ASP A 45 2.71 18.00 -8.62
CA ASP A 45 2.95 19.39 -9.00
C ASP A 45 1.66 20.09 -9.44
N GLY A 46 1.56 21.37 -9.09
CA GLY A 46 0.48 22.24 -9.57
C GLY A 46 -0.90 21.99 -8.96
N VAL A 47 -1.01 21.09 -7.97
CA VAL A 47 -2.24 20.86 -7.20
C VAL A 47 -2.03 21.38 -5.77
N GLU A 48 -2.80 22.37 -5.36
CA GLU A 48 -2.58 23.08 -4.08
C GLU A 48 -2.91 22.20 -2.87
N THR A 49 -4.06 21.51 -2.90
CA THR A 49 -4.52 20.57 -1.84
C THR A 49 -5.06 19.29 -2.50
N PRO A 50 -4.17 18.40 -2.95
CA PRO A 50 -4.61 17.15 -3.59
C PRO A 50 -5.28 16.20 -2.61
N PRO A 51 -6.19 15.31 -3.08
CA PRO A 51 -6.58 14.13 -2.32
C PRO A 51 -5.33 13.28 -2.05
N VAL A 52 -5.37 12.44 -1.02
CA VAL A 52 -4.17 11.70 -0.59
C VAL A 52 -4.46 10.22 -0.34
N VAL A 53 -3.52 9.35 -0.70
CA VAL A 53 -3.58 7.90 -0.44
C VAL A 53 -2.55 7.52 0.61
N LEU A 54 -2.99 6.92 1.73
CA LEU A 54 -2.13 6.29 2.72
C LEU A 54 -1.75 4.88 2.24
N MET A 55 -0.44 4.60 2.15
CA MET A 55 0.08 3.35 1.62
C MET A 55 0.81 2.54 2.70
N MET A 56 0.44 1.26 2.87
CA MET A 56 0.88 0.37 3.93
C MET A 56 1.50 -0.91 3.37
N HIS A 57 2.77 -1.14 3.70
CA HIS A 57 3.61 -2.21 3.17
C HIS A 57 3.27 -3.62 3.68
N GLY A 58 3.80 -4.63 2.98
CA GLY A 58 3.66 -6.05 3.32
C GLY A 58 4.56 -6.52 4.47
N PHE A 59 4.50 -7.82 4.74
CA PHE A 59 5.33 -8.48 5.76
C PHE A 59 6.81 -8.36 5.40
N THR A 60 7.65 -7.94 6.34
CA THR A 60 9.09 -7.64 6.16
C THR A 60 9.40 -6.51 5.18
N GLY A 61 8.40 -5.82 4.67
CA GLY A 61 8.54 -4.70 3.74
C GLY A 61 8.92 -3.38 4.41
N SER A 62 8.89 -2.33 3.61
CA SER A 62 9.09 -0.95 4.02
C SER A 62 8.20 -0.02 3.18
N LYS A 63 8.20 1.27 3.49
CA LYS A 63 7.45 2.31 2.74
C LYS A 63 7.68 2.34 1.23
N ASN A 64 8.77 1.74 0.74
CA ASN A 64 9.05 1.66 -0.69
C ASN A 64 8.66 0.31 -1.30
N GLU A 65 8.41 -0.71 -0.47
CA GLU A 65 8.30 -2.11 -0.85
C GLU A 65 9.57 -2.63 -1.55
N PHE A 66 9.51 -3.79 -2.16
CA PHE A 66 10.63 -4.36 -2.90
C PHE A 66 10.87 -3.62 -4.22
N THR A 67 12.10 -3.72 -4.72
CA THR A 67 12.50 -3.09 -5.98
C THR A 67 11.91 -3.86 -7.17
N ILE A 68 11.34 -3.14 -8.12
CA ILE A 68 10.86 -3.70 -9.38
C ILE A 68 12.06 -4.12 -10.23
N ALA A 69 12.06 -5.37 -10.70
CA ALA A 69 13.15 -5.93 -11.49
C ALA A 69 13.48 -5.09 -12.73
N GLY A 70 14.77 -4.89 -12.96
CA GLY A 70 15.27 -4.05 -14.06
C GLY A 70 15.23 -2.54 -13.78
N THR A 71 14.82 -2.14 -12.57
CA THR A 71 14.81 -0.73 -12.13
C THR A 71 15.54 -0.57 -10.79
N GLU A 72 15.68 0.69 -10.34
CA GLU A 72 16.09 1.01 -8.95
C GLU A 72 14.89 1.49 -8.10
N THR A 73 13.67 1.36 -8.62
CA THR A 73 12.46 1.93 -8.05
C THR A 73 11.69 0.88 -7.26
N GLY A 74 11.33 1.19 -6.02
CA GLY A 74 10.45 0.36 -5.21
C GLY A 74 9.01 0.38 -5.74
N LEU A 75 8.26 -0.71 -5.53
CA LEU A 75 6.88 -0.85 -6.01
C LEU A 75 5.98 0.30 -5.56
N PHE A 76 6.04 0.65 -4.28
CA PHE A 76 5.23 1.76 -3.75
C PHE A 76 5.73 3.13 -4.24
N THR A 77 7.03 3.28 -4.46
CA THR A 77 7.60 4.50 -5.05
C THR A 77 7.09 4.71 -6.48
N TYR A 78 7.04 3.63 -7.27
CA TYR A 78 6.50 3.67 -8.63
C TYR A 78 5.02 4.11 -8.64
N VAL A 79 4.19 3.44 -7.83
CA VAL A 79 2.74 3.74 -7.77
C VAL A 79 2.47 5.13 -7.21
N ALA A 80 3.26 5.62 -6.25
CA ALA A 80 3.19 7.00 -5.77
C ALA A 80 3.43 8.01 -6.89
N GLY A 81 4.39 7.72 -7.79
CA GLY A 81 4.63 8.52 -9.00
C GLY A 81 3.44 8.52 -9.97
N GLU A 82 2.79 7.37 -10.17
CA GLU A 82 1.59 7.27 -11.02
C GLU A 82 0.38 7.99 -10.41
N LEU A 83 0.18 7.91 -9.09
CA LEU A 83 -0.83 8.69 -8.37
C LEU A 83 -0.58 10.20 -8.53
N ALA A 84 0.66 10.64 -8.38
CA ALA A 84 1.02 12.05 -8.55
C ALA A 84 0.74 12.56 -9.96
N LYS A 85 1.00 11.76 -11.02
CA LYS A 85 0.63 12.10 -12.40
C LYS A 85 -0.90 12.27 -12.57
N ALA A 86 -1.69 11.59 -11.74
CA ALA A 86 -3.14 11.72 -11.70
C ALA A 86 -3.65 12.85 -10.78
N GLY A 87 -2.76 13.65 -10.18
CA GLY A 87 -3.12 14.74 -9.28
C GLY A 87 -3.44 14.30 -7.85
N ILE A 88 -3.02 13.10 -7.45
CA ILE A 88 -3.29 12.48 -6.15
C ILE A 88 -1.98 12.40 -5.37
N ALA A 89 -1.94 12.93 -4.15
CA ALA A 89 -0.82 12.78 -3.23
C ALA A 89 -0.79 11.35 -2.65
N SER A 90 0.36 10.94 -2.12
CA SER A 90 0.46 9.69 -1.36
C SER A 90 1.37 9.86 -0.15
N LEU A 91 1.03 9.18 0.94
CA LEU A 91 1.86 9.00 2.11
C LEU A 91 2.20 7.53 2.25
N ARG A 92 3.46 7.17 2.03
CA ARG A 92 4.01 5.84 2.26
C ARG A 92 4.63 5.79 3.65
N ILE A 93 4.25 4.84 4.49
CA ILE A 93 4.77 4.73 5.87
C ILE A 93 5.58 3.45 6.07
N ASP A 94 6.57 3.52 6.95
CA ASP A 94 7.16 2.36 7.61
C ASP A 94 6.38 2.09 8.91
N PHE A 95 5.86 0.89 9.12
CA PHE A 95 5.28 0.54 10.42
C PHE A 95 6.34 0.58 11.52
N THR A 96 5.92 0.80 12.76
CA THR A 96 6.81 0.73 13.94
C THR A 96 7.61 -0.58 13.93
N GLY A 97 8.93 -0.46 14.02
CA GLY A 97 9.87 -1.59 13.94
C GLY A 97 10.33 -1.94 12.53
N SER A 98 9.80 -1.28 11.48
CA SER A 98 10.23 -1.45 10.09
C SER A 98 10.95 -0.21 9.58
N GLY A 99 11.79 -0.39 8.56
CA GLY A 99 12.45 0.69 7.83
C GLY A 99 13.14 1.71 8.73
N GLU A 100 12.73 2.98 8.61
CA GLU A 100 13.25 4.12 9.37
C GLU A 100 12.37 4.47 10.59
N SER A 101 11.27 3.76 10.83
CA SER A 101 10.43 3.94 11.99
C SER A 101 11.11 3.46 13.26
N SER A 102 10.78 4.08 14.38
CA SER A 102 11.31 3.67 15.68
C SER A 102 10.77 2.29 16.11
N GLY A 103 11.42 1.67 17.07
CA GLY A 103 11.04 0.35 17.57
C GLY A 103 11.92 -0.77 17.04
N LYS A 104 11.51 -2.00 17.23
CA LYS A 104 12.21 -3.19 16.76
C LYS A 104 11.23 -4.11 16.04
N TRP A 105 11.68 -4.72 14.95
CA TRP A 105 10.87 -5.65 14.17
C TRP A 105 10.31 -6.81 15.02
N GLU A 106 11.09 -7.35 15.93
CA GLU A 106 10.67 -8.46 16.81
C GLU A 106 9.45 -8.12 17.68
N ASP A 107 9.22 -6.82 17.96
CA ASP A 107 8.09 -6.31 18.75
C ASP A 107 6.82 -6.06 17.91
N THR A 108 6.87 -6.33 16.61
CA THR A 108 5.74 -6.11 15.69
C THR A 108 4.52 -6.92 16.11
N THR A 109 3.35 -6.25 16.11
CA THR A 109 2.02 -6.86 16.27
C THR A 109 1.05 -6.23 15.28
N PHE A 110 -0.04 -6.92 14.97
CA PHE A 110 -1.08 -6.33 14.10
C PHE A 110 -1.80 -5.17 14.78
N SER A 111 -2.09 -5.30 16.07
CA SER A 111 -2.68 -4.19 16.82
C SER A 111 -1.80 -2.94 16.82
N GLY A 112 -0.48 -3.13 16.90
CA GLY A 112 0.49 -2.04 16.76
C GLY A 112 0.45 -1.41 15.35
N GLN A 113 0.48 -2.22 14.29
CA GLN A 113 0.43 -1.71 12.93
C GLN A 113 -0.91 -1.05 12.59
N ILE A 114 -2.04 -1.56 13.11
CA ILE A 114 -3.34 -0.90 12.96
C ILE A 114 -3.33 0.46 13.67
N ALA A 115 -2.74 0.55 14.86
CA ALA A 115 -2.59 1.83 15.56
C ALA A 115 -1.70 2.82 14.79
N ASP A 116 -0.57 2.35 14.25
CA ASP A 116 0.30 3.15 13.36
C ASP A 116 -0.50 3.70 12.15
N ALA A 117 -1.31 2.85 11.51
CA ALA A 117 -2.12 3.22 10.36
C ALA A 117 -3.20 4.26 10.74
N VAL A 118 -3.84 4.10 11.90
CA VAL A 118 -4.82 5.05 12.44
C VAL A 118 -4.17 6.41 12.69
N ASP A 119 -3.01 6.44 13.36
CA ASP A 119 -2.31 7.70 13.63
C ASP A 119 -1.84 8.39 12.33
N ALA A 120 -1.41 7.62 11.32
CA ALA A 120 -1.04 8.15 10.02
C ALA A 120 -2.25 8.73 9.27
N PHE A 121 -3.41 8.06 9.34
CA PHE A 121 -4.66 8.55 8.75
C PHE A 121 -5.11 9.85 9.43
N ASP A 122 -5.14 9.87 10.77
CA ASP A 122 -5.53 11.04 11.56
C ASP A 122 -4.58 12.23 11.33
N TYR A 123 -3.28 11.94 11.13
CA TYR A 123 -2.30 12.95 10.74
C TYR A 123 -2.64 13.58 9.39
N LEU A 124 -3.00 12.77 8.38
CA LEU A 124 -3.39 13.26 7.05
C LEU A 124 -4.64 14.18 7.12
N GLN A 125 -5.60 13.89 8.00
CA GLN A 125 -6.78 14.75 8.18
C GLN A 125 -6.42 16.18 8.64
N THR A 126 -5.28 16.36 9.27
CA THR A 126 -4.81 17.64 9.78
C THR A 126 -3.70 18.29 8.96
N LEU A 127 -3.17 17.59 7.96
CA LEU A 127 -2.03 18.05 7.17
C LEU A 127 -2.46 19.12 6.13
N PRO A 128 -2.00 20.38 6.23
CA PRO A 128 -2.51 21.47 5.41
C PRO A 128 -2.13 21.41 3.92
N THR A 129 -1.19 20.53 3.57
CA THR A 129 -0.69 20.36 2.17
C THR A 129 -1.49 19.38 1.35
N VAL A 130 -2.49 18.71 1.94
CA VAL A 130 -3.38 17.76 1.26
C VAL A 130 -4.84 18.04 1.64
N ASP A 131 -5.78 17.51 0.90
CA ASP A 131 -7.18 17.52 1.26
C ASP A 131 -7.48 16.39 2.27
N GLY A 132 -7.42 16.73 3.56
CA GLY A 132 -7.70 15.79 4.65
C GLY A 132 -9.14 15.30 4.73
N GLY A 133 -10.04 15.79 3.89
CA GLY A 133 -11.40 15.29 3.71
C GLY A 133 -11.53 14.30 2.54
N ARG A 134 -10.45 14.01 1.80
CA ARG A 134 -10.42 13.04 0.69
C ARG A 134 -9.21 12.12 0.82
N ILE A 135 -9.38 11.07 1.64
CA ILE A 135 -8.29 10.14 1.97
C ILE A 135 -8.62 8.73 1.46
N GLY A 136 -7.74 8.20 0.61
CA GLY A 136 -7.75 6.80 0.20
C GLY A 136 -6.82 5.93 1.04
N ILE A 137 -7.08 4.63 1.05
CA ILE A 137 -6.28 3.61 1.75
C ILE A 137 -5.77 2.61 0.71
N LEU A 138 -4.45 2.37 0.68
CA LEU A 138 -3.81 1.31 -0.09
C LEU A 138 -3.03 0.40 0.84
N GLY A 139 -3.32 -0.90 0.82
CA GLY A 139 -2.57 -1.88 1.60
C GLY A 139 -2.16 -3.09 0.76
N TYR A 140 -0.91 -3.53 0.91
CA TYR A 140 -0.39 -4.72 0.25
C TYR A 140 -0.17 -5.87 1.24
N SER A 141 -0.64 -7.08 0.91
CA SER A 141 -0.39 -8.30 1.68
C SER A 141 -0.78 -8.14 3.17
N GLN A 142 0.17 -8.14 4.10
CA GLN A 142 -0.05 -7.81 5.52
C GLN A 142 -0.63 -6.40 5.68
N GLY A 143 -0.09 -5.41 4.96
CA GLY A 143 -0.65 -4.06 4.92
C GLY A 143 -2.07 -4.02 4.39
N GLY A 144 -2.46 -4.99 3.56
CA GLY A 144 -3.85 -5.17 3.11
C GLY A 144 -4.79 -5.62 4.22
N LEU A 145 -4.34 -6.50 5.13
CA LEU A 145 -5.09 -6.84 6.34
C LEU A 145 -5.21 -5.64 7.27
N VAL A 146 -4.10 -4.92 7.49
CA VAL A 146 -4.09 -3.68 8.29
C VAL A 146 -5.01 -2.63 7.68
N GLY A 147 -4.97 -2.45 6.35
CA GLY A 147 -5.83 -1.52 5.60
C GLY A 147 -7.31 -1.83 5.73
N ALA A 148 -7.69 -3.11 5.74
CA ALA A 148 -9.07 -3.51 6.00
C ALA A 148 -9.52 -3.10 7.43
N HIS A 149 -8.66 -3.30 8.43
CA HIS A 149 -8.95 -2.90 9.81
C HIS A 149 -8.92 -1.38 10.00
N LEU A 150 -8.03 -0.65 9.29
CA LEU A 150 -8.03 0.80 9.26
C LEU A 150 -9.35 1.33 8.69
N ALA A 151 -9.82 0.78 7.57
CA ALA A 151 -11.10 1.17 6.95
C ALA A 151 -12.29 0.94 7.91
N ALA A 152 -12.26 -0.14 8.69
CA ALA A 152 -13.26 -0.36 9.74
C ALA A 152 -13.18 0.68 10.88
N ALA A 153 -11.97 1.11 11.24
CA ALA A 153 -11.73 2.09 12.30
C ALA A 153 -11.93 3.54 11.82
N ARG A 154 -11.83 3.79 10.51
CA ARG A 154 -12.01 5.08 9.84
C ARG A 154 -12.96 4.91 8.65
N PRO A 155 -14.25 4.67 8.92
CA PRO A 155 -15.24 4.42 7.86
C PRO A 155 -15.49 5.64 6.97
N GLU A 156 -14.98 6.80 7.34
CA GLU A 156 -14.96 8.03 6.54
C GLU A 156 -13.89 8.03 5.43
N ALA A 157 -13.01 7.01 5.35
CA ALA A 157 -12.11 6.86 4.21
C ALA A 157 -12.90 6.79 2.89
N ASP A 158 -12.50 7.58 1.88
CA ASP A 158 -13.28 7.74 0.65
C ASP A 158 -13.15 6.55 -0.31
N ALA A 159 -12.00 5.86 -0.29
CA ALA A 159 -11.75 4.69 -1.13
C ALA A 159 -10.69 3.77 -0.53
N VAL A 160 -10.85 2.47 -0.75
CA VAL A 160 -9.89 1.45 -0.32
C VAL A 160 -9.47 0.60 -1.52
N VAL A 161 -8.16 0.36 -1.63
CA VAL A 161 -7.57 -0.63 -2.55
C VAL A 161 -6.71 -1.58 -1.73
N LEU A 162 -6.94 -2.88 -1.87
CA LEU A 162 -6.17 -3.92 -1.18
C LEU A 162 -5.52 -4.83 -2.21
N TRP A 163 -4.19 -4.91 -2.19
CA TRP A 163 -3.40 -5.78 -3.06
C TRP A 163 -3.07 -7.08 -2.33
N ALA A 164 -3.49 -8.21 -2.88
CA ALA A 164 -3.25 -9.54 -2.33
C ALA A 164 -3.38 -9.61 -0.79
N PRO A 165 -4.47 -9.04 -0.20
CA PRO A 165 -4.58 -8.85 1.25
C PRO A 165 -4.60 -10.19 1.99
N VAL A 166 -3.95 -10.27 3.15
CA VAL A 166 -4.01 -11.43 4.04
C VAL A 166 -5.43 -11.59 4.57
N THR A 167 -6.15 -12.60 4.06
CA THR A 167 -7.56 -12.88 4.43
C THR A 167 -7.69 -13.92 5.54
N ASN A 168 -6.71 -14.83 5.64
CA ASN A 168 -6.61 -15.84 6.68
C ASN A 168 -5.20 -15.83 7.30
N PRO A 169 -4.96 -15.02 8.35
CA PRO A 169 -3.64 -14.88 8.95
C PRO A 169 -3.03 -16.21 9.39
N MET A 170 -3.81 -17.08 10.03
CA MET A 170 -3.32 -18.40 10.49
C MET A 170 -2.76 -19.23 9.34
N ALA A 171 -3.51 -19.36 8.24
CA ALA A 171 -3.06 -20.13 7.08
C ALA A 171 -1.89 -19.48 6.36
N THR A 172 -1.93 -18.15 6.18
CA THR A 172 -0.89 -17.38 5.49
C THR A 172 0.44 -17.49 6.24
N TYR A 173 0.45 -17.22 7.55
CA TYR A 173 1.71 -17.26 8.32
C TYR A 173 2.21 -18.69 8.57
N ALA A 174 1.32 -19.70 8.63
CA ALA A 174 1.75 -21.10 8.60
C ALA A 174 2.45 -21.47 7.28
N LYS A 175 2.03 -20.88 6.17
CA LYS A 175 2.71 -21.06 4.88
C LYS A 175 4.03 -20.30 4.79
N ILE A 176 4.10 -19.07 5.31
CA ILE A 176 5.29 -18.24 5.30
C ILE A 176 6.39 -18.78 6.21
N MET A 177 6.05 -19.18 7.43
CA MET A 177 7.00 -19.49 8.51
C MET A 177 7.00 -20.95 8.97
N GLY A 178 6.05 -21.76 8.50
CA GLY A 178 5.81 -23.12 8.97
C GLY A 178 4.74 -23.21 10.07
N ALA A 179 3.90 -24.25 9.98
CA ALA A 179 2.81 -24.45 10.94
C ALA A 179 3.31 -24.71 12.36
N ASP A 180 4.46 -25.39 12.50
CA ASP A 180 5.13 -25.65 13.76
C ASP A 180 5.59 -24.35 14.47
N LYS A 181 6.11 -23.38 13.71
CA LYS A 181 6.51 -22.08 14.24
C LYS A 181 5.32 -21.24 14.66
N VAL A 182 4.23 -21.24 13.88
CA VAL A 182 2.98 -20.60 14.28
C VAL A 182 2.43 -21.23 15.57
N ALA A 183 2.41 -22.55 15.66
CA ALA A 183 1.96 -23.26 16.87
C ALA A 183 2.86 -22.94 18.08
N ALA A 184 4.18 -22.91 17.90
CA ALA A 184 5.11 -22.51 18.95
C ALA A 184 4.88 -21.07 19.41
N GLY A 185 4.68 -20.13 18.48
CA GLY A 185 4.40 -18.73 18.80
C GLY A 185 3.07 -18.51 19.53
N LEU A 186 2.03 -19.27 19.16
CA LEU A 186 0.74 -19.25 19.89
C LEU A 186 0.86 -19.74 21.34
N ALA A 187 1.76 -20.71 21.61
CA ALA A 187 1.99 -21.27 22.93
C ALA A 187 3.00 -20.47 23.76
N ALA A 188 3.80 -19.62 23.14
CA ALA A 188 4.86 -18.85 23.77
C ALA A 188 4.32 -17.74 24.69
N GLY A 189 5.18 -17.27 25.61
CA GLY A 189 4.92 -16.00 26.29
C GLY A 189 4.93 -14.84 25.29
N LYS A 190 4.11 -13.79 25.56
CA LYS A 190 3.97 -12.67 24.61
C LYS A 190 5.30 -12.01 24.22
N ASP A 191 6.28 -11.99 25.12
CA ASP A 191 7.62 -11.38 24.90
C ASP A 191 8.68 -12.41 24.48
N GLU A 192 8.31 -13.69 24.34
CA GLU A 192 9.22 -14.78 23.97
C GLU A 192 9.49 -14.75 22.47
N PRO A 193 10.77 -14.68 22.03
CA PRO A 193 11.11 -14.61 20.60
C PRO A 193 11.00 -15.98 19.93
N ILE A 194 10.38 -16.01 18.77
CA ILE A 194 10.26 -17.17 17.88
C ILE A 194 10.99 -16.83 16.57
N THR A 195 12.02 -17.59 16.26
CA THR A 195 12.74 -17.47 14.98
C THR A 195 12.23 -18.51 13.99
N ALA A 196 11.93 -18.08 12.78
CA ALA A 196 11.42 -18.91 11.70
C ALA A 196 12.16 -18.63 10.39
N ASP A 197 12.35 -19.66 9.58
CA ASP A 197 12.75 -19.53 8.19
C ASP A 197 11.56 -19.02 7.37
N LEU A 198 11.82 -18.14 6.41
CA LEU A 198 10.80 -17.63 5.50
C LEU A 198 10.71 -18.49 4.23
N SER A 199 9.52 -18.69 3.71
CA SER A 199 9.27 -19.54 2.52
C SER A 199 10.00 -19.05 1.25
N TRP A 200 10.38 -17.78 1.22
CA TRP A 200 11.19 -17.18 0.14
C TRP A 200 12.68 -17.04 0.48
N GLY A 201 13.11 -17.64 1.60
CA GLY A 201 14.49 -17.56 2.08
C GLY A 201 14.73 -16.50 3.14
N GLY A 202 15.84 -16.68 3.87
CA GLY A 202 16.15 -15.86 5.04
C GLY A 202 15.38 -16.28 6.28
N GLN A 203 15.53 -15.49 7.35
CA GLN A 203 14.91 -15.75 8.66
C GLN A 203 14.27 -14.48 9.19
N THR A 204 13.26 -14.66 10.04
CA THR A 204 12.64 -13.60 10.84
C THR A 204 12.53 -14.03 12.30
N THR A 205 12.56 -13.05 13.19
CA THR A 205 12.25 -13.27 14.61
C THR A 205 11.12 -12.35 15.01
N LEU A 206 10.06 -12.93 15.58
CA LEU A 206 8.90 -12.22 16.11
C LEU A 206 8.57 -12.76 17.50
N LYS A 207 8.03 -11.92 18.37
CA LYS A 207 7.59 -12.34 19.70
C LYS A 207 6.24 -13.06 19.68
N GLY A 208 5.96 -13.84 20.71
CA GLY A 208 4.69 -14.57 20.85
C GLY A 208 3.44 -13.70 20.68
N ALA A 209 3.52 -12.41 21.06
CA ALA A 209 2.43 -11.44 20.86
C ALA A 209 1.93 -11.36 19.42
N PHE A 210 2.83 -11.37 18.42
CA PHE A 210 2.45 -11.40 16.99
C PHE A 210 1.57 -12.60 16.65
N PHE A 211 2.02 -13.80 17.06
CA PHE A 211 1.34 -15.05 16.74
C PHE A 211 -0.02 -15.16 17.45
N GLN A 212 -0.10 -14.67 18.69
CA GLN A 212 -1.33 -14.70 19.49
C GLN A 212 -2.45 -13.83 18.92
N GLU A 213 -2.12 -12.83 18.11
CA GLU A 213 -3.10 -12.02 17.39
C GLU A 213 -3.64 -12.67 16.12
N LEU A 214 -2.92 -13.62 15.48
CA LEU A 214 -3.33 -14.22 14.21
C LEU A 214 -4.76 -14.80 14.21
N PRO A 215 -5.21 -15.56 15.23
CA PRO A 215 -6.57 -16.10 15.26
C PRO A 215 -7.66 -15.05 15.56
N LEU A 216 -7.28 -13.84 15.96
CA LEU A 216 -8.21 -12.78 16.35
C LEU A 216 -8.56 -11.83 15.20
N LEU A 217 -7.85 -11.92 14.07
CA LEU A 217 -7.93 -10.98 12.96
C LEU A 217 -8.78 -11.54 11.82
N SER A 218 -9.63 -10.70 11.25
CA SER A 218 -10.47 -11.03 10.11
C SER A 218 -10.58 -9.84 9.16
N ALA A 219 -9.91 -9.90 8.02
CA ALA A 219 -10.07 -8.89 6.97
C ALA A 219 -11.54 -8.82 6.48
N ALA A 220 -12.21 -9.98 6.33
CA ALA A 220 -13.61 -10.03 5.92
C ALA A 220 -14.55 -9.39 6.95
N GLY A 221 -14.30 -9.64 8.26
CA GLY A 221 -15.04 -8.97 9.35
C GLY A 221 -14.81 -7.47 9.38
N ALA A 222 -13.59 -7.03 9.09
CA ALA A 222 -13.23 -5.62 9.04
C ALA A 222 -13.91 -4.90 7.87
N VAL A 223 -13.82 -5.41 6.63
CA VAL A 223 -14.46 -4.77 5.46
C VAL A 223 -15.98 -4.74 5.56
N ALA A 224 -16.59 -5.67 6.31
CA ALA A 224 -18.03 -5.65 6.56
C ALA A 224 -18.50 -4.39 7.33
N SER A 225 -17.59 -3.73 8.04
CA SER A 225 -17.86 -2.48 8.78
C SER A 225 -17.51 -1.22 8.00
N TYR A 226 -16.92 -1.37 6.80
CA TYR A 226 -16.57 -0.27 5.92
C TYR A 226 -17.62 -0.13 4.81
N PRO A 227 -18.39 0.98 4.75
CA PRO A 227 -19.44 1.16 3.75
C PRO A 227 -18.96 1.81 2.44
N GLY A 228 -17.72 2.33 2.41
CA GLY A 228 -17.17 3.04 1.27
C GLY A 228 -16.71 2.12 0.13
N PRO A 229 -16.21 2.69 -0.98
CA PRO A 229 -15.75 1.92 -2.15
C PRO A 229 -14.52 1.06 -1.85
N LEU A 230 -14.59 -0.23 -2.17
CA LEU A 230 -13.51 -1.22 -1.98
C LEU A 230 -13.12 -1.87 -3.31
N ARG A 231 -11.84 -1.80 -3.68
CA ARG A 231 -11.25 -2.64 -4.73
C ARG A 231 -10.25 -3.61 -4.13
N VAL A 232 -10.32 -4.87 -4.52
CA VAL A 232 -9.33 -5.89 -4.20
C VAL A 232 -8.67 -6.36 -5.49
N ILE A 233 -7.33 -6.37 -5.54
CA ILE A 233 -6.55 -6.84 -6.69
C ILE A 233 -5.74 -8.04 -6.24
N VAL A 234 -5.88 -9.19 -6.93
CA VAL A 234 -5.20 -10.44 -6.57
C VAL A 234 -4.59 -11.11 -7.80
N GLY A 235 -3.53 -11.87 -7.59
CA GLY A 235 -2.93 -12.72 -8.63
C GLY A 235 -3.64 -14.07 -8.77
N SER A 236 -3.88 -14.54 -9.99
CA SER A 236 -4.46 -15.86 -10.24
C SER A 236 -3.49 -17.01 -9.90
N ARG A 237 -2.18 -16.74 -9.96
CA ARG A 237 -1.09 -17.68 -9.61
C ARG A 237 -0.54 -17.46 -8.20
N GLU A 238 -1.27 -16.74 -7.39
CA GLU A 238 -0.97 -16.43 -5.99
C GLU A 238 -0.76 -17.71 -5.16
N THR A 239 0.34 -17.76 -4.44
CA THR A 239 0.66 -18.93 -3.61
C THR A 239 0.79 -18.62 -2.13
N ILE A 240 0.92 -17.37 -1.72
CA ILE A 240 1.08 -16.95 -0.32
C ILE A 240 -0.28 -16.78 0.34
N VAL A 241 -1.14 -15.95 -0.23
CA VAL A 241 -2.54 -15.76 0.24
C VAL A 241 -3.47 -16.55 -0.70
N ALA A 242 -3.44 -17.85 -0.58
CA ALA A 242 -4.13 -18.78 -1.48
C ALA A 242 -5.27 -19.55 -0.76
N PRO A 243 -6.24 -20.10 -1.53
CA PRO A 243 -6.36 -20.01 -2.98
C PRO A 243 -7.02 -18.72 -3.46
N GLN A 244 -6.58 -18.22 -4.61
CA GLN A 244 -7.25 -17.11 -5.30
C GLN A 244 -8.08 -17.64 -6.50
N PRO A 245 -9.18 -16.97 -6.88
CA PRO A 245 -9.74 -15.74 -6.27
C PRO A 245 -10.63 -15.96 -5.04
N ILE A 246 -10.65 -17.15 -4.46
CA ILE A 246 -11.56 -17.49 -3.34
C ILE A 246 -11.30 -16.59 -2.14
N ALA A 247 -10.02 -16.35 -1.80
CA ALA A 247 -9.65 -15.50 -0.68
C ALA A 247 -10.11 -14.04 -0.89
N GLY A 248 -9.92 -13.48 -2.09
CA GLY A 248 -10.43 -12.15 -2.45
C GLY A 248 -11.96 -12.08 -2.41
N ASN A 249 -12.63 -13.11 -2.94
CA ASN A 249 -14.10 -13.20 -2.90
C ASN A 249 -14.70 -13.23 -1.48
N GLN A 250 -13.94 -13.68 -0.47
CA GLN A 250 -14.41 -13.60 0.92
C GLN A 250 -14.61 -12.16 1.37
N LEU A 251 -13.75 -11.22 0.94
CA LEU A 251 -13.92 -9.81 1.25
C LEU A 251 -15.17 -9.25 0.59
N MET A 252 -15.34 -9.50 -0.70
CA MET A 252 -16.51 -9.07 -1.47
C MET A 252 -17.82 -9.57 -0.87
N ARG A 253 -17.85 -10.82 -0.41
CA ARG A 253 -19.04 -11.43 0.18
C ARG A 253 -19.55 -10.71 1.44
N TYR A 254 -18.67 -10.09 2.20
CA TYR A 254 -19.02 -9.44 3.47
C TYR A 254 -19.03 -7.91 3.37
N HIS A 255 -18.43 -7.36 2.34
CA HIS A 255 -18.50 -5.91 2.08
C HIS A 255 -19.92 -5.55 1.56
N THR A 256 -20.36 -4.32 1.86
CA THR A 256 -21.75 -3.88 1.53
C THR A 256 -21.78 -2.62 0.67
N GLY A 257 -20.63 -1.99 0.41
CA GLY A 257 -20.51 -0.80 -0.43
C GLY A 257 -20.31 -1.12 -1.91
N VAL A 258 -19.86 -0.12 -2.65
CA VAL A 258 -19.40 -0.32 -4.04
C VAL A 258 -18.11 -1.12 -4.00
N GLU A 259 -18.07 -2.21 -4.76
CA GLU A 259 -16.93 -3.14 -4.72
C GLU A 259 -16.47 -3.60 -6.10
N ASP A 260 -15.19 -3.95 -6.20
CA ASP A 260 -14.59 -4.57 -7.37
C ASP A 260 -13.52 -5.60 -6.94
N LEU A 261 -13.56 -6.79 -7.53
CA LEU A 261 -12.51 -7.79 -7.44
C LEU A 261 -11.82 -7.94 -8.78
N THR A 262 -10.61 -7.45 -8.87
CA THR A 262 -9.75 -7.59 -10.04
C THR A 262 -8.82 -8.79 -9.87
N VAL A 263 -8.82 -9.72 -10.82
CA VAL A 263 -7.91 -10.87 -10.86
C VAL A 263 -6.95 -10.69 -12.03
N VAL A 264 -5.65 -10.62 -11.72
CA VAL A 264 -4.57 -10.48 -12.71
C VAL A 264 -3.84 -11.82 -12.87
N ASP A 265 -3.39 -12.17 -14.08
CA ASP A 265 -2.62 -13.40 -14.28
C ASP A 265 -1.17 -13.24 -13.83
N THR A 266 -0.98 -13.30 -12.52
CA THR A 266 0.30 -13.05 -11.84
C THR A 266 0.36 -13.78 -10.50
N ASP A 267 1.50 -13.68 -9.81
CA ASP A 267 1.79 -14.19 -8.46
C ASP A 267 1.51 -13.15 -7.37
N HIS A 268 2.06 -13.39 -6.16
CA HIS A 268 1.88 -12.52 -4.99
C HIS A 268 2.45 -11.12 -5.20
N ASP A 269 3.62 -11.02 -5.86
CA ASP A 269 4.38 -9.78 -6.04
C ASP A 269 4.01 -9.05 -7.32
N PHE A 270 2.92 -9.49 -7.96
CA PHE A 270 2.44 -8.94 -9.24
C PHE A 270 3.49 -8.98 -10.36
N GLY A 271 4.36 -10.01 -10.33
CA GLY A 271 5.44 -10.19 -11.30
C GLY A 271 6.59 -9.21 -11.16
N ALA A 272 6.54 -8.31 -10.19
CA ALA A 272 7.50 -7.22 -10.04
C ALA A 272 8.94 -7.69 -9.77
N GLU A 273 9.13 -8.88 -9.19
CA GLU A 273 10.47 -9.48 -9.02
C GLU A 273 11.10 -9.97 -10.33
N THR A 274 10.32 -10.10 -11.40
CA THR A 274 10.78 -10.58 -12.71
C THR A 274 10.77 -9.54 -13.80
N SER A 275 9.78 -8.63 -13.80
CA SER A 275 9.66 -7.51 -14.75
C SER A 275 8.70 -6.44 -14.23
N ALA A 276 8.80 -5.23 -14.80
CA ALA A 276 7.86 -4.14 -14.52
C ALA A 276 6.49 -4.32 -15.22
N GLU A 277 6.36 -5.22 -16.19
CA GLU A 277 5.23 -5.27 -17.13
C GLU A 277 3.86 -5.30 -16.43
N THR A 278 3.63 -6.25 -15.51
CA THR A 278 2.34 -6.38 -14.83
C THR A 278 2.04 -5.16 -13.93
N VAL A 279 3.09 -4.61 -13.30
CA VAL A 279 2.96 -3.39 -12.48
C VAL A 279 2.53 -2.21 -13.35
N GLU A 280 3.17 -2.03 -14.50
CA GLU A 280 2.93 -0.90 -15.41
C GLU A 280 1.61 -1.01 -16.18
N THR A 281 1.19 -2.22 -16.56
CA THR A 281 0.03 -2.41 -17.45
C THR A 281 -1.25 -2.77 -16.72
N GLU A 282 -1.16 -3.32 -15.50
CA GLU A 282 -2.32 -3.83 -14.77
C GLU A 282 -2.45 -3.20 -13.37
N LEU A 283 -1.44 -3.39 -12.50
CA LEU A 283 -1.59 -3.05 -11.08
C LEU A 283 -1.72 -1.54 -10.84
N ALA A 284 -0.76 -0.75 -11.34
CA ALA A 284 -0.75 0.69 -11.14
C ALA A 284 -1.91 1.39 -11.87
N PRO A 285 -2.21 1.09 -13.16
CA PRO A 285 -3.34 1.71 -13.84
C PRO A 285 -4.69 1.46 -13.15
N LYS A 286 -4.97 0.22 -12.74
CA LYS A 286 -6.22 -0.14 -12.04
C LYS A 286 -6.33 0.51 -10.67
N THR A 287 -5.21 0.65 -9.97
CA THR A 287 -5.15 1.34 -8.67
C THR A 287 -5.42 2.83 -8.82
N VAL A 288 -4.73 3.48 -9.75
CA VAL A 288 -4.88 4.92 -10.02
C VAL A 288 -6.28 5.24 -10.53
N GLU A 289 -6.83 4.43 -11.44
CA GLU A 289 -8.20 4.56 -11.94
C GLU A 289 -9.21 4.59 -10.77
N TRP A 290 -9.11 3.64 -9.83
CA TRP A 290 -10.02 3.56 -8.70
C TRP A 290 -9.97 4.79 -7.82
N PHE A 291 -8.76 5.22 -7.44
CA PHE A 291 -8.63 6.40 -6.59
C PHE A 291 -9.07 7.69 -7.31
N ARG A 292 -8.72 7.86 -8.59
CA ARG A 292 -9.16 9.02 -9.38
C ARG A 292 -10.70 9.12 -9.47
N ASP A 293 -11.39 7.98 -9.56
CA ASP A 293 -12.85 7.94 -9.72
C ASP A 293 -13.60 8.06 -8.38
N LYS A 294 -12.91 7.86 -7.25
CA LYS A 294 -13.52 7.79 -5.92
C LYS A 294 -13.06 8.91 -4.96
N LEU A 295 -11.88 9.48 -5.18
CA LEU A 295 -11.38 10.63 -4.45
C LEU A 295 -11.68 11.94 -5.20
#